data_a27876dd35cb17f2f2e17a8344e279f0
#
_entry.id   a27876dd35cb17f2f2e17a8344e279f0
#
_cell.length_a   1.000
_cell.length_b   1.000
_cell.length_c   1.000
_cell.angle_alpha   90.00
_cell.angle_beta   90.00
_cell.angle_gamma   90.00
#
_symmetry.space_group_name_H-M   'P 1'
#
loop_
_entity.id
_entity.type
_entity.pdbx_description
1 polymer ?
#
loop_
_entity_poly.entity_id
_entity_poly.type
_entity_poly.pdbx_seq_one_letter_code
_entity_poly.pdbx_strand_id
1 'polypeptide(L)'
;MHSIIVYCPRGLEECLAHEIQEIIGQDSQVYKGYVSLKGGWQEIYALNLNSRLASRVLLQIKEGTIHNENDLYQLACSVNWERFFKVDKTIKINVEGRASWVRRFDFLALKIKDGLCDAFIKSIGRRPNVDKSNPDIRIYGYINEKKAVLYLDTSGEGLFKRGFRERKGLAPIKENLAAGLLKLAGYQSRSASVSYTHLTLP
;
A
#
# COMPACT_ATOMS: atom_id res chain seq x y z
N MET A 1 2.38 8.07 -17.00
CA MET A 1 3.02 7.14 -16.05
C MET A 1 2.84 7.65 -14.63
N HIS A 2 2.45 6.80 -13.71
CA HIS A 2 2.28 7.13 -12.29
C HIS A 2 3.45 6.58 -11.47
N SER A 3 3.64 7.09 -10.27
CA SER A 3 4.55 6.48 -9.30
C SER A 3 3.82 5.34 -8.60
N ILE A 4 4.46 4.19 -8.54
CA ILE A 4 3.97 2.98 -7.86
C ILE A 4 4.90 2.73 -6.68
N ILE A 5 4.32 2.51 -5.51
CA ILE A 5 5.04 2.19 -4.27
C ILE A 5 4.70 0.76 -3.88
N VAL A 6 5.71 -0.06 -3.73
CA VAL A 6 5.56 -1.47 -3.33
C VAL A 6 6.17 -1.68 -1.96
N TYR A 7 5.34 -1.93 -0.96
CA TYR A 7 5.80 -2.18 0.40
C TYR A 7 6.23 -3.64 0.59
N CYS A 8 7.26 -3.85 1.40
CA CYS A 8 7.70 -5.18 1.85
C CYS A 8 8.08 -5.17 3.34
N PRO A 9 8.33 -6.33 3.95
CA PRO A 9 8.99 -6.40 5.25
C PRO A 9 10.38 -5.75 5.18
N ARG A 10 10.76 -5.01 6.23
CA ARG A 10 12.08 -4.36 6.31
C ARG A 10 13.21 -5.35 6.21
N GLY A 11 14.24 -4.99 5.45
CA GLY A 11 15.39 -5.84 5.13
C GLY A 11 15.22 -6.70 3.89
N LEU A 12 14.06 -6.63 3.22
CA LEU A 12 13.79 -7.35 1.97
C LEU A 12 13.68 -6.42 0.76
N GLU A 13 14.03 -5.16 0.90
CA GLU A 13 13.83 -4.15 -0.14
C GLU A 13 14.63 -4.47 -1.41
N GLU A 14 15.89 -4.87 -1.27
CA GLU A 14 16.74 -5.29 -2.41
C GLU A 14 16.20 -6.57 -3.07
N CYS A 15 15.76 -7.53 -2.25
CA CYS A 15 15.12 -8.74 -2.77
C CYS A 15 13.85 -8.43 -3.55
N LEU A 16 13.07 -7.45 -3.08
CA LEU A 16 11.86 -7.00 -3.78
C LEU A 16 12.20 -6.27 -5.08
N ALA A 17 13.23 -5.42 -5.11
CA ALA A 17 13.68 -4.75 -6.33
C ALA A 17 14.09 -5.77 -7.40
N HIS A 18 14.83 -6.80 -7.01
CA HIS A 18 15.15 -7.93 -7.89
C HIS A 18 13.90 -8.66 -8.41
N GLU A 19 12.94 -8.94 -7.50
CA GLU A 19 11.70 -9.59 -7.88
C GLU A 19 10.87 -8.73 -8.87
N ILE A 20 10.84 -7.40 -8.66
CA ILE A 20 10.20 -6.46 -9.59
C ILE A 20 10.84 -6.54 -10.97
N GLN A 21 12.17 -6.55 -11.04
CA GLN A 21 12.91 -6.70 -12.30
C GLN A 21 12.59 -8.04 -13.00
N GLU A 22 12.48 -9.14 -12.23
CA GLU A 22 12.09 -10.44 -12.76
C GLU A 22 10.65 -10.47 -13.32
N ILE A 23 9.70 -9.76 -12.68
CA ILE A 23 8.27 -9.76 -13.04
C ILE A 23 7.96 -8.84 -14.22
N ILE A 24 8.51 -7.62 -14.23
CA ILE A 24 8.13 -6.57 -15.19
C ILE A 24 9.29 -6.06 -16.05
N GLY A 25 10.53 -6.54 -15.83
CA GLY A 25 11.69 -6.15 -16.62
C GLY A 25 12.13 -4.69 -16.43
N GLN A 26 11.77 -4.05 -15.32
CA GLN A 26 12.02 -2.64 -15.07
C GLN A 26 12.81 -2.42 -13.78
N ASP A 27 13.77 -1.47 -13.82
CA ASP A 27 14.50 -1.02 -12.64
C ASP A 27 13.62 -0.21 -11.70
N SER A 28 13.96 -0.27 -10.43
CA SER A 28 13.22 0.39 -9.36
C SER A 28 14.15 1.04 -8.35
N GLN A 29 13.64 2.02 -7.62
CA GLN A 29 14.39 2.72 -6.58
C GLN A 29 14.09 2.13 -5.21
N VAL A 30 15.12 1.76 -4.49
CA VAL A 30 15.02 1.13 -3.16
C VAL A 30 15.01 2.19 -2.08
N TYR A 31 14.05 2.05 -1.16
CA TYR A 31 13.89 2.89 0.03
C TYR A 31 13.63 2.01 1.24
N LYS A 32 13.82 2.54 2.44
CA LYS A 32 13.60 1.79 3.67
C LYS A 32 12.12 1.41 3.85
N GLY A 33 11.82 0.11 3.70
CA GLY A 33 10.49 -0.48 3.84
C GLY A 33 9.65 -0.52 2.57
N TYR A 34 10.14 0.02 1.45
CA TYR A 34 9.43 -0.02 0.17
C TYR A 34 10.37 0.17 -1.04
N VAL A 35 9.84 -0.14 -2.20
CA VAL A 35 10.47 0.10 -3.50
C VAL A 35 9.55 0.99 -4.33
N SER A 36 10.12 1.93 -5.09
CA SER A 36 9.38 2.85 -5.96
C SER A 36 9.76 2.64 -7.42
N LEU A 37 8.75 2.66 -8.29
CA LEU A 37 8.95 2.57 -9.75
C LEU A 37 7.92 3.45 -10.48
N LYS A 38 8.12 3.66 -11.77
CA LYS A 38 7.16 4.33 -12.64
C LYS A 38 6.42 3.29 -13.47
N GLY A 39 5.09 3.42 -13.59
CA GLY A 39 4.30 2.46 -14.36
C GLY A 39 2.85 2.86 -14.49
N GLY A 40 2.03 1.92 -14.94
CA GLY A 40 0.59 2.03 -15.09
C GLY A 40 -0.13 0.81 -14.51
N TRP A 41 -1.32 0.55 -14.98
CA TRP A 41 -2.15 -0.55 -14.51
C TRP A 41 -1.59 -1.94 -14.83
N GLN A 42 -0.87 -2.08 -15.93
CA GLN A 42 -0.26 -3.35 -16.33
C GLN A 42 0.78 -3.81 -15.29
N GLU A 43 1.68 -2.91 -14.88
CA GLU A 43 2.69 -3.17 -13.85
C GLU A 43 2.04 -3.44 -12.49
N ILE A 44 1.00 -2.67 -12.14
CA ILE A 44 0.23 -2.87 -10.90
C ILE A 44 -0.39 -4.27 -10.86
N TYR A 45 -1.05 -4.70 -11.93
CA TYR A 45 -1.64 -6.05 -12.00
C TYR A 45 -0.59 -7.14 -11.94
N ALA A 46 0.52 -7.00 -12.70
CA ALA A 46 1.61 -7.95 -12.69
C ALA A 46 2.21 -8.13 -11.29
N LEU A 47 2.46 -7.01 -10.58
CA LEU A 47 3.02 -7.03 -9.22
C LEU A 47 2.03 -7.60 -8.19
N ASN A 48 0.75 -7.21 -8.23
CA ASN A 48 -0.26 -7.76 -7.33
C ASN A 48 -0.45 -9.27 -7.52
N LEU A 49 -0.35 -9.76 -8.75
CA LEU A 49 -0.54 -11.19 -9.06
C LEU A 49 0.70 -12.02 -8.71
N ASN A 50 1.89 -11.57 -9.10
CA ASN A 50 3.08 -12.42 -9.13
C ASN A 50 4.06 -12.18 -7.98
N SER A 51 4.07 -10.98 -7.33
CA SER A 51 5.03 -10.71 -6.27
C SER A 51 4.75 -11.57 -5.03
N ARG A 52 5.79 -12.23 -4.53
CA ARG A 52 5.78 -13.02 -3.29
C ARG A 52 6.25 -12.21 -2.07
N LEU A 53 7.04 -11.16 -2.32
CA LEU A 53 7.66 -10.33 -1.28
C LEU A 53 6.83 -9.10 -0.94
N ALA A 54 6.03 -8.61 -1.86
CA ALA A 54 5.20 -7.44 -1.65
C ALA A 54 4.17 -7.65 -0.53
N SER A 55 4.01 -6.63 0.30
CA SER A 55 2.92 -6.54 1.27
C SER A 55 1.71 -5.82 0.70
N ARG A 56 1.96 -4.75 -0.06
CA ARG A 56 0.98 -3.91 -0.74
C ARG A 56 1.59 -3.21 -1.94
N VAL A 57 0.76 -2.94 -2.93
CA VAL A 57 1.07 -2.11 -4.10
C VAL A 57 0.17 -0.88 -4.05
N LEU A 58 0.76 0.30 -3.97
CA LEU A 58 0.06 1.58 -3.91
C LEU A 58 0.31 2.40 -5.16
N LEU A 59 -0.74 2.96 -5.73
CA LEU A 59 -0.68 3.90 -6.83
C LEU A 59 -0.67 5.34 -6.28
N GLN A 60 0.35 6.13 -6.59
CA GLN A 60 0.37 7.54 -6.23
C GLN A 60 -0.64 8.30 -7.09
N ILE A 61 -1.60 8.95 -6.43
CA ILE A 61 -2.64 9.76 -7.05
C ILE A 61 -2.19 11.20 -7.20
N LYS A 62 -1.78 11.80 -6.08
CA LYS A 62 -1.42 13.22 -6.00
C LYS A 62 -0.43 13.46 -4.87
N GLU A 63 0.44 14.44 -5.07
CA GLU A 63 1.27 14.97 -4.00
C GLU A 63 1.17 16.49 -3.96
N GLY A 64 1.43 17.07 -2.81
CA GLY A 64 1.44 18.52 -2.64
C GLY A 64 2.11 18.95 -1.34
N THR A 65 2.45 20.24 -1.29
CA THR A 65 2.92 20.89 -0.07
C THR A 65 1.73 21.26 0.80
N ILE A 66 1.81 20.97 2.07
CA ILE A 66 0.78 21.28 3.08
C ILE A 66 1.41 21.95 4.30
N HIS A 67 0.73 22.93 4.89
CA HIS A 67 1.14 23.59 6.10
C HIS A 67 0.10 23.43 7.23
N ASN A 68 -1.11 23.06 6.87
CA ASN A 68 -2.23 22.89 7.76
C ASN A 68 -3.24 21.86 7.21
N GLU A 69 -4.26 21.59 7.97
CA GLU A 69 -5.32 20.63 7.64
C GLU A 69 -6.17 21.05 6.43
N ASN A 70 -6.33 22.37 6.22
CA ASN A 70 -7.09 22.90 5.08
C ASN A 70 -6.34 22.66 3.76
N ASP A 71 -5.02 22.78 3.76
CA ASP A 71 -4.22 22.48 2.56
C ASP A 71 -4.38 21.01 2.15
N LEU A 72 -4.45 20.11 3.14
CA LEU A 72 -4.71 18.68 2.90
C LEU A 72 -6.11 18.43 2.34
N TYR A 73 -7.13 19.14 2.85
CA TYR A 73 -8.47 19.13 2.29
C TYR A 73 -8.47 19.62 0.83
N GLN A 74 -7.83 20.75 0.54
CA GLN A 74 -7.74 21.30 -0.81
C GLN A 74 -6.98 20.34 -1.77
N LEU A 75 -5.93 19.70 -1.28
CA LEU A 75 -5.22 18.67 -2.05
C LEU A 75 -6.17 17.53 -2.43
N ALA A 76 -7.00 17.04 -1.52
CA ALA A 76 -7.98 16.00 -1.78
C ALA A 76 -9.10 16.46 -2.74
N CYS A 77 -9.59 17.71 -2.59
CA CYS A 77 -10.56 18.32 -3.52
C CYS A 77 -10.03 18.43 -4.95
N SER A 78 -8.72 18.64 -5.11
CA SER A 78 -8.08 18.85 -6.42
C SER A 78 -7.85 17.57 -7.23
N VAL A 79 -8.21 16.40 -6.68
CA VAL A 79 -8.09 15.10 -7.35
C VAL A 79 -9.36 14.80 -8.13
N ASN A 80 -9.21 14.37 -9.39
CA ASN A 80 -10.32 13.78 -10.13
C ASN A 80 -10.51 12.32 -9.74
N TRP A 81 -11.28 12.06 -8.69
CA TRP A 81 -11.49 10.74 -8.10
C TRP A 81 -12.25 9.78 -9.03
N GLU A 82 -13.13 10.30 -9.91
CA GLU A 82 -13.92 9.50 -10.86
C GLU A 82 -13.05 8.73 -11.86
N ARG A 83 -11.79 9.16 -12.07
CA ARG A 83 -10.81 8.41 -12.87
C ARG A 83 -10.38 7.09 -12.23
N PHE A 84 -10.57 6.94 -10.92
CA PHE A 84 -10.11 5.79 -10.15
C PHE A 84 -11.24 4.87 -9.71
N PHE A 85 -12.40 5.42 -9.34
CA PHE A 85 -13.55 4.62 -8.91
C PHE A 85 -14.87 5.37 -9.05
N LYS A 86 -15.97 4.63 -9.08
CA LYS A 86 -17.33 5.16 -9.16
C LYS A 86 -17.86 5.51 -7.77
N VAL A 87 -18.81 6.45 -7.69
CA VAL A 87 -19.40 6.96 -6.45
C VAL A 87 -20.18 5.93 -5.61
N ASP A 88 -20.62 4.85 -6.24
CA ASP A 88 -21.33 3.73 -5.58
C ASP A 88 -20.40 2.85 -4.73
N LYS A 89 -19.09 3.00 -4.87
CA LYS A 89 -18.08 2.28 -4.11
C LYS A 89 -17.91 2.85 -2.70
N THR A 90 -17.76 1.96 -1.72
CA THR A 90 -17.46 2.35 -0.35
C THR A 90 -15.97 2.65 -0.18
N ILE A 91 -15.66 3.62 0.66
CA ILE A 91 -14.29 4.10 0.86
C ILE A 91 -13.83 3.98 2.30
N LYS A 92 -12.51 3.80 2.48
CA LYS A 92 -11.81 3.95 3.75
C LYS A 92 -10.53 4.76 3.53
N ILE A 93 -10.28 5.70 4.43
CA ILE A 93 -9.08 6.54 4.38
C ILE A 93 -8.25 6.28 5.63
N ASN A 94 -6.97 6.00 5.42
CA ASN A 94 -5.97 5.91 6.47
C ASN A 94 -4.91 6.97 6.24
N VAL A 95 -4.42 7.59 7.31
CA VAL A 95 -3.35 8.58 7.23
C VAL A 95 -2.24 8.18 8.18
N GLU A 96 -1.03 8.17 7.67
CA GLU A 96 0.18 7.85 8.42
C GLU A 96 1.26 8.88 8.11
N GLY A 97 2.28 8.91 8.94
CA GLY A 97 3.44 9.76 8.69
C GLY A 97 3.97 10.44 9.94
N ARG A 98 4.69 11.53 9.71
CA ARG A 98 5.28 12.36 10.77
C ARG A 98 5.16 13.84 10.38
N ALA A 99 4.57 14.63 11.27
CA ALA A 99 4.54 16.07 11.13
C ALA A 99 4.39 16.72 12.51
N SER A 100 5.22 17.72 12.78
CA SER A 100 5.30 18.38 14.09
C SER A 100 4.04 19.17 14.44
N TRP A 101 3.28 19.61 13.45
CA TRP A 101 2.04 20.37 13.59
C TRP A 101 0.80 19.48 13.77
N VAL A 102 0.92 18.16 13.59
CA VAL A 102 -0.21 17.21 13.66
C VAL A 102 -0.32 16.63 15.07
N ARG A 103 -1.47 16.86 15.72
CA ARG A 103 -1.79 16.22 17.02
C ARG A 103 -2.41 14.84 16.87
N ARG A 104 -3.29 14.65 15.87
CA ARG A 104 -4.04 13.40 15.64
C ARG A 104 -4.19 13.13 14.15
N PHE A 105 -3.60 12.05 13.67
CA PHE A 105 -3.69 11.64 12.26
C PHE A 105 -5.11 11.20 11.85
N ASP A 106 -5.92 10.67 12.77
CA ASP A 106 -7.32 10.34 12.51
C ASP A 106 -8.13 11.53 12.01
N PHE A 107 -7.85 12.73 12.53
CA PHE A 107 -8.51 13.94 12.08
C PHE A 107 -8.14 14.32 10.66
N LEU A 108 -6.92 14.07 10.24
CA LEU A 108 -6.45 14.31 8.87
C LEU A 108 -7.13 13.35 7.88
N ALA A 109 -7.41 12.12 8.30
CA ALA A 109 -8.20 11.19 7.49
C ALA A 109 -9.61 11.71 7.20
N LEU A 110 -10.23 12.39 8.19
CA LEU A 110 -11.52 13.06 7.99
C LEU A 110 -11.41 14.21 6.99
N LYS A 111 -10.34 15.01 7.04
CA LYS A 111 -10.11 16.11 6.09
C LYS A 111 -9.94 15.62 4.64
N ILE A 112 -9.19 14.54 4.43
CA ILE A 112 -9.09 13.91 3.12
C ILE A 112 -10.45 13.38 2.66
N LYS A 113 -11.19 12.72 3.56
CA LYS A 113 -12.54 12.22 3.28
C LYS A 113 -13.48 13.36 2.85
N ASP A 114 -13.48 14.47 3.60
CA ASP A 114 -14.35 15.60 3.31
C ASP A 114 -14.00 16.19 1.93
N GLY A 115 -12.73 16.43 1.64
CA GLY A 115 -12.28 16.92 0.33
C GLY A 115 -12.63 15.97 -0.82
N LEU A 116 -12.51 14.67 -0.62
CA LEU A 116 -12.91 13.66 -1.60
C LEU A 116 -14.43 13.68 -1.84
N CYS A 117 -15.23 13.71 -0.75
CA CYS A 117 -16.69 13.77 -0.85
C CYS A 117 -17.16 15.03 -1.56
N ASP A 118 -16.57 16.18 -1.26
CA ASP A 118 -16.91 17.47 -1.88
C ASP A 118 -16.50 17.51 -3.36
N ALA A 119 -15.38 16.87 -3.73
CA ALA A 119 -15.00 16.70 -5.13
C ALA A 119 -16.07 15.90 -5.91
N PHE A 120 -16.57 14.81 -5.34
CA PHE A 120 -17.66 14.03 -5.97
C PHE A 120 -19.00 14.79 -5.97
N ILE A 121 -19.34 15.52 -4.91
CA ILE A 121 -20.56 16.36 -4.90
C ILE A 121 -20.49 17.42 -6.01
N LYS A 122 -19.34 18.05 -6.17
CA LYS A 122 -19.12 19.09 -7.19
C LYS A 122 -19.24 18.54 -8.61
N SER A 123 -18.78 17.31 -8.86
CA SER A 123 -18.76 16.72 -10.21
C SER A 123 -20.07 16.04 -10.59
N ILE A 124 -20.67 15.26 -9.68
CA ILE A 124 -21.82 14.39 -9.96
C ILE A 124 -22.99 14.54 -8.97
N GLY A 125 -22.94 15.49 -8.03
CA GLY A 125 -24.00 15.74 -7.05
C GLY A 125 -24.20 14.68 -5.96
N ARG A 126 -23.32 13.69 -5.86
CA ARG A 126 -23.41 12.57 -4.91
C ARG A 126 -22.05 12.35 -4.22
N ARG A 127 -22.07 11.72 -3.06
CA ARG A 127 -20.86 11.35 -2.32
C ARG A 127 -20.76 9.85 -2.11
N PRO A 128 -19.55 9.26 -2.07
CA PRO A 128 -19.35 7.86 -1.72
C PRO A 128 -19.65 7.61 -0.24
N ASN A 129 -20.08 6.39 0.08
CA ASN A 129 -20.27 5.95 1.45
C ASN A 129 -18.94 5.47 2.07
N VAL A 130 -18.86 5.57 3.41
CA VAL A 130 -17.71 5.08 4.16
C VAL A 130 -18.03 3.73 4.77
N ASP A 131 -17.16 2.74 4.51
CA ASP A 131 -17.16 1.47 5.22
C ASP A 131 -15.79 1.24 5.86
N LYS A 132 -15.76 1.17 7.20
CA LYS A 132 -14.51 0.96 7.95
C LYS A 132 -14.09 -0.51 8.01
N SER A 133 -15.02 -1.41 7.82
CA SER A 133 -14.82 -2.85 7.99
C SER A 133 -14.42 -3.52 6.69
N ASN A 134 -15.22 -3.35 5.64
CA ASN A 134 -15.00 -3.97 4.34
C ASN A 134 -15.16 -2.96 3.19
N PRO A 135 -14.26 -1.96 3.08
CA PRO A 135 -14.33 -0.96 2.01
C PRO A 135 -13.96 -1.56 0.65
N ASP A 136 -14.65 -1.11 -0.40
CA ASP A 136 -14.25 -1.40 -1.78
C ASP A 136 -12.92 -0.73 -2.14
N ILE A 137 -12.76 0.52 -1.67
CA ILE A 137 -11.62 1.38 -2.01
C ILE A 137 -10.91 1.83 -0.74
N ARG A 138 -9.59 1.62 -0.70
CA ARG A 138 -8.73 2.10 0.38
C ARG A 138 -7.80 3.19 -0.14
N ILE A 139 -7.79 4.33 0.56
CA ILE A 139 -6.95 5.48 0.24
C ILE A 139 -6.00 5.69 1.39
N TYR A 140 -4.73 5.90 1.08
CA TYR A 140 -3.69 6.22 2.05
C TYR A 140 -3.19 7.64 1.84
N GLY A 141 -3.17 8.43 2.91
CA GLY A 141 -2.45 9.69 2.99
C GLY A 141 -1.13 9.46 3.73
N TYR A 142 -0.03 9.82 3.13
CA TYR A 142 1.27 9.84 3.80
C TYR A 142 1.73 11.28 3.96
N ILE A 143 2.03 11.68 5.20
CA ILE A 143 2.45 13.04 5.54
C ILE A 143 3.85 13.01 6.11
N ASN A 144 4.72 13.83 5.53
CA ASN A 144 6.07 14.04 6.04
C ASN A 144 6.35 15.55 6.12
N GLU A 145 6.25 16.07 7.35
CA GLU A 145 6.34 17.50 7.68
C GLU A 145 5.41 18.34 6.79
N LYS A 146 5.95 18.98 5.74
CA LYS A 146 5.21 19.87 4.82
C LYS A 146 4.76 19.19 3.54
N LYS A 147 5.02 17.91 3.37
CA LYS A 147 4.66 17.16 2.16
C LYS A 147 3.56 16.15 2.46
N ALA A 148 2.51 16.14 1.64
CA ALA A 148 1.49 15.09 1.65
C ALA A 148 1.44 14.37 0.31
N VAL A 149 1.23 13.07 0.38
CA VAL A 149 1.04 12.22 -0.81
C VAL A 149 -0.21 11.38 -0.59
N LEU A 150 -1.08 11.35 -1.59
CA LEU A 150 -2.28 10.53 -1.61
C LEU A 150 -2.06 9.32 -2.52
N TYR A 151 -2.39 8.14 -2.01
CA TYR A 151 -2.25 6.86 -2.70
C TYR A 151 -3.58 6.12 -2.76
N LEU A 152 -3.80 5.39 -3.84
CA LEU A 152 -4.81 4.35 -3.95
C LEU A 152 -4.18 3.01 -3.62
N ASP A 153 -4.77 2.26 -2.68
CA ASP A 153 -4.41 0.86 -2.43
C ASP A 153 -5.00 -0.03 -3.52
N THR A 154 -4.14 -0.66 -4.28
CA THR A 154 -4.53 -1.55 -5.38
C THR A 154 -4.54 -3.03 -4.98
N SER A 155 -4.11 -3.33 -3.75
CA SER A 155 -4.02 -4.71 -3.25
C SER A 155 -5.24 -5.15 -2.41
N GLY A 156 -5.96 -4.20 -1.81
CA GLY A 156 -7.08 -4.47 -0.90
C GLY A 156 -6.59 -5.10 0.42
N GLU A 157 -6.71 -6.42 0.56
CA GLU A 157 -6.07 -7.16 1.66
C GLU A 157 -4.55 -7.24 1.43
N GLY A 158 -3.80 -7.43 2.53
CA GLY A 158 -2.35 -7.60 2.39
C GLY A 158 -2.00 -8.82 1.54
N LEU A 159 -1.08 -8.66 0.59
CA LEU A 159 -0.73 -9.70 -0.40
C LEU A 159 -0.20 -11.00 0.21
N PHE A 160 0.27 -10.96 1.46
CA PHE A 160 0.63 -12.16 2.20
C PHE A 160 -0.56 -13.01 2.65
N LYS A 161 -1.81 -12.52 2.52
CA LYS A 161 -3.05 -13.24 2.87
C LYS A 161 -3.67 -13.89 1.65
N ARG A 162 -2.92 -14.65 0.87
CA ARG A 162 -3.42 -15.31 -0.36
C ARG A 162 -4.18 -16.62 -0.13
N GLY A 163 -4.36 -17.02 1.14
CA GLY A 163 -5.13 -18.22 1.47
C GLY A 163 -4.39 -19.55 1.30
N PHE A 164 -3.10 -19.55 1.03
CA PHE A 164 -2.31 -20.77 0.90
C PHE A 164 -2.14 -21.54 2.22
N ARG A 165 -2.37 -20.89 3.35
CA ARG A 165 -2.20 -21.51 4.66
C ARG A 165 -3.52 -22.07 5.18
N GLU A 166 -3.63 -23.41 5.22
CA GLU A 166 -4.80 -24.12 5.72
C GLU A 166 -4.88 -24.12 7.25
N ARG A 167 -3.74 -24.25 7.93
CA ARG A 167 -3.65 -24.26 9.40
C ARG A 167 -2.78 -23.12 9.91
N LYS A 168 -3.28 -22.39 10.89
CA LYS A 168 -2.56 -21.29 11.56
C LYS A 168 -2.10 -21.76 12.92
N GLY A 169 -0.79 -21.70 13.19
CA GLY A 169 -0.24 -21.81 14.55
C GLY A 169 -0.51 -20.54 15.38
N LEU A 170 -0.08 -20.55 16.63
CA LEU A 170 -0.27 -19.41 17.55
C LEU A 170 0.43 -18.12 17.08
N ALA A 171 1.62 -18.23 16.45
CA ALA A 171 2.41 -17.09 15.96
C ALA A 171 3.03 -17.38 14.58
N PRO A 172 2.24 -17.42 13.51
CA PRO A 172 2.74 -17.78 12.19
C PRO A 172 3.56 -16.63 11.56
N ILE A 173 4.68 -16.96 10.93
CA ILE A 173 5.43 -16.02 10.09
C ILE A 173 4.56 -15.64 8.89
N LYS A 174 4.54 -14.35 8.53
CA LYS A 174 3.84 -13.89 7.31
C LYS A 174 4.47 -14.52 6.07
N GLU A 175 3.65 -14.91 5.09
CA GLU A 175 4.07 -15.65 3.90
C GLU A 175 5.13 -14.88 3.10
N ASN A 176 4.98 -13.58 2.95
CA ASN A 176 5.96 -12.75 2.25
C ASN A 176 7.29 -12.63 3.00
N LEU A 177 7.28 -12.62 4.32
CA LEU A 177 8.50 -12.65 5.12
C LEU A 177 9.19 -14.02 4.98
N ALA A 178 8.43 -15.11 5.04
CA ALA A 178 8.98 -16.46 4.83
C ALA A 178 9.62 -16.61 3.44
N ALA A 179 8.95 -16.13 2.40
CA ALA A 179 9.49 -16.12 1.04
C ALA A 179 10.81 -15.32 0.95
N GLY A 180 10.87 -14.15 1.61
CA GLY A 180 12.07 -13.33 1.66
C GLY A 180 13.22 -14.01 2.39
N LEU A 181 12.97 -14.65 3.52
CA LEU A 181 13.99 -15.41 4.26
C LEU A 181 14.57 -16.55 3.43
N LEU A 182 13.73 -17.30 2.70
CA LEU A 182 14.18 -18.34 1.79
C LEU A 182 15.03 -17.76 0.64
N LYS A 183 14.63 -16.62 0.06
CA LYS A 183 15.41 -15.96 -0.99
C LYS A 183 16.76 -15.47 -0.48
N LEU A 184 16.82 -14.88 0.73
CA LEU A 184 18.08 -14.47 1.38
C LEU A 184 18.99 -15.64 1.73
N ALA A 185 18.42 -16.79 2.09
CA ALA A 185 19.17 -18.03 2.35
C ALA A 185 19.65 -18.73 1.08
N GLY A 186 19.38 -18.20 -0.11
CA GLY A 186 19.74 -18.84 -1.38
C GLY A 186 18.97 -20.14 -1.64
N TYR A 187 17.78 -20.32 -1.03
CA TYR A 187 16.99 -21.54 -1.21
C TYR A 187 16.59 -21.75 -2.67
N GLN A 188 16.82 -22.95 -3.16
CA GLN A 188 16.37 -23.44 -4.46
C GLN A 188 15.27 -24.48 -4.28
N SER A 189 14.27 -24.50 -5.17
CA SER A 189 13.10 -25.39 -5.09
C SER A 189 13.43 -26.89 -5.06
N ARG A 190 14.65 -27.27 -5.39
CA ARG A 190 15.15 -28.66 -5.34
C ARG A 190 15.77 -29.05 -4.00
N SER A 191 15.93 -28.10 -3.07
CA SER A 191 16.54 -28.35 -1.76
C SER A 191 15.45 -28.64 -0.74
N ALA A 192 15.71 -29.58 0.18
CA ALA A 192 14.84 -29.76 1.34
C ALA A 192 14.95 -28.56 2.28
N SER A 193 13.83 -28.11 2.81
CA SER A 193 13.79 -27.05 3.84
C SER A 193 12.84 -27.43 4.95
N VAL A 194 13.23 -27.15 6.17
CA VAL A 194 12.40 -27.39 7.37
C VAL A 194 12.31 -26.10 8.17
N SER A 195 11.12 -25.76 8.61
CA SER A 195 10.87 -24.66 9.52
C SER A 195 10.21 -25.17 10.80
N TYR A 196 10.67 -24.71 11.93
CA TYR A 196 10.13 -25.03 13.25
C TYR A 196 9.40 -23.82 13.81
N THR A 197 8.19 -24.05 14.34
CA THR A 197 7.39 -22.99 14.99
C THR A 197 7.75 -22.78 16.46
N HIS A 198 8.50 -23.70 17.04
CA HIS A 198 9.05 -23.61 18.38
C HIS A 198 10.37 -24.35 18.44
N LEU A 199 11.32 -23.78 19.13
CA LEU A 199 12.55 -24.45 19.53
C LEU A 199 12.25 -25.16 20.85
N THR A 200 12.17 -26.47 20.84
CA THR A 200 12.39 -27.24 22.04
C THR A 200 13.89 -27.24 22.30
N LEU A 201 14.34 -26.38 23.22
CA LEU A 201 15.68 -26.51 23.75
C LEU A 201 15.73 -27.82 24.55
N PRO A 202 16.81 -28.61 24.41
CA PRO A 202 17.00 -29.81 25.21
C PRO A 202 17.11 -29.50 26.68
#